data_310ac76a2a973d6f3888eb748fec6eb9
#
_entry.id   310ac76a2a973d6f3888eb748fec6eb9
#
_cell.length_a   1.000
_cell.length_b   1.000
_cell.length_c   1.000
_cell.angle_alpha   90.00
_cell.angle_beta   90.00
_cell.angle_gamma   90.00
#
_symmetry.space_group_name_H-M   'P 1'
#
loop_
_entity.id
_entity.type
_entity.pdbx_description
1 polymer ?
#
loop_
_entity_poly.entity_id
_entity_poly.type
_entity_poly.pdbx_seq_one_letter_code
_entity_poly.pdbx_strand_id
1 'polypeptide(L)'
;ATQGEQERWHLQADHLDLTPITPLMDSLAPVPEAVAKVIDQLSVTGTLRNVLADYRPNATDDQKISFAANLQQVGFNATHGAPAARNVSGLISGDLGKGELRLDSKDFVLHLDPIFDKPWQYLQANALLKWTLDKNSFTLIAPYIKVLGEEGKIAADFLIRIHMDHSQEDYMDLRVGLTDGDGRFTPKYLPAVLSPELSEWLRTAILKG
;
A
#
# COMPACT_ATOMS: atom_id res chain seq x y z
N ALA A 1 6.50 5.37 -45.64
CA ALA A 1 6.91 5.14 -44.25
C ALA A 1 5.73 4.53 -43.51
N THR A 2 5.72 3.20 -43.39
CA THR A 2 4.74 2.41 -42.61
C THR A 2 5.01 2.73 -41.15
N GLN A 3 4.05 3.41 -40.49
CA GLN A 3 3.99 3.45 -39.02
C GLN A 3 3.83 2.01 -38.57
N GLY A 4 4.84 1.45 -37.93
CA GLY A 4 4.72 0.14 -37.28
C GLY A 4 3.63 0.21 -36.25
N GLU A 5 2.61 -0.62 -36.38
CA GLU A 5 1.62 -0.84 -35.33
C GLU A 5 2.40 -1.19 -34.06
N GLN A 6 2.29 -0.32 -33.04
CA GLN A 6 2.88 -0.61 -31.75
C GLN A 6 2.10 -1.78 -31.16
N GLU A 7 2.75 -2.90 -31.02
CA GLU A 7 2.18 -4.10 -30.40
C GLU A 7 1.65 -3.75 -29.01
N ARG A 8 0.36 -3.98 -28.79
CA ARG A 8 -0.32 -3.68 -27.55
C ARG A 8 -1.27 -4.84 -27.23
N TRP A 9 -1.13 -5.35 -26.03
CA TRP A 9 -2.01 -6.37 -25.50
C TRP A 9 -2.95 -5.73 -24.50
N HIS A 10 -4.24 -6.01 -24.63
CA HIS A 10 -5.28 -5.52 -23.74
C HIS A 10 -5.95 -6.68 -23.04
N LEU A 11 -5.96 -6.63 -21.71
CA LEU A 11 -6.67 -7.58 -20.85
C LEU A 11 -7.81 -6.86 -20.15
N GLN A 12 -8.99 -7.46 -20.20
CA GLN A 12 -10.15 -7.04 -19.43
C GLN A 12 -10.74 -8.25 -18.70
N ALA A 13 -11.04 -8.08 -17.40
CA ALA A 13 -11.71 -9.09 -16.60
C ALA A 13 -12.72 -8.42 -15.64
N ASP A 14 -13.95 -8.93 -15.61
CA ASP A 14 -14.96 -8.42 -14.68
C ASP A 14 -14.68 -8.82 -13.24
N HIS A 15 -14.02 -9.98 -13.07
CA HIS A 15 -13.70 -10.58 -11.78
C HIS A 15 -12.41 -11.37 -11.86
N LEU A 16 -11.51 -11.17 -10.88
CA LEU A 16 -10.29 -11.92 -10.69
C LEU A 16 -10.09 -12.22 -9.21
N ASP A 17 -10.11 -13.50 -8.84
CA ASP A 17 -9.74 -13.96 -7.50
C ASP A 17 -8.22 -14.03 -7.38
N LEU A 18 -7.66 -13.37 -6.37
CA LEU A 18 -6.23 -13.32 -6.14
C LEU A 18 -5.71 -14.51 -5.30
N THR A 19 -6.59 -15.27 -4.66
CA THR A 19 -6.19 -16.37 -3.78
C THR A 19 -5.48 -17.52 -4.50
N PRO A 20 -5.86 -17.91 -5.75
CA PRO A 20 -5.16 -18.94 -6.53
C PRO A 20 -4.23 -18.36 -7.60
N ILE A 21 -3.62 -17.19 -7.39
CA ILE A 21 -2.96 -16.45 -8.47
C ILE A 21 -1.70 -17.15 -9.02
N THR A 22 -0.98 -17.93 -8.20
CA THR A 22 0.24 -18.63 -8.62
C THR A 22 0.03 -19.54 -9.83
N PRO A 23 -1.02 -20.42 -9.90
CA PRO A 23 -1.28 -21.23 -11.09
C PRO A 23 -1.76 -20.43 -12.31
N LEU A 24 -2.40 -19.27 -12.08
CA LEU A 24 -2.89 -18.40 -13.16
C LEU A 24 -1.75 -17.62 -13.83
N MET A 25 -0.75 -17.22 -13.07
CA MET A 25 0.40 -16.47 -13.59
C MET A 25 1.28 -17.32 -14.49
N ASP A 26 1.37 -18.62 -14.24
CA ASP A 26 2.08 -19.57 -15.10
C ASP A 26 1.36 -19.79 -16.46
N SER A 27 0.08 -19.45 -16.54
CA SER A 27 -0.78 -19.69 -17.71
C SER A 27 -1.09 -18.41 -18.53
N LEU A 28 -0.91 -17.24 -17.94
CA LEU A 28 -1.15 -15.94 -18.58
C LEU A 28 0.17 -15.42 -19.15
N ALA A 29 0.14 -14.96 -20.39
CA ALA A 29 1.26 -14.37 -21.14
C ALA A 29 2.09 -13.36 -20.33
N PRO A 30 3.31 -13.02 -20.73
CA PRO A 30 4.46 -12.72 -19.89
C PRO A 30 4.24 -11.56 -18.93
N VAL A 31 3.80 -11.86 -17.72
CA VAL A 31 3.99 -10.94 -16.61
C VAL A 31 5.50 -10.85 -16.38
N PRO A 32 6.10 -9.65 -16.34
CA PRO A 32 7.51 -9.53 -16.03
C PRO A 32 7.85 -10.27 -14.74
N GLU A 33 8.92 -11.08 -14.76
CA GLU A 33 9.33 -11.93 -13.64
C GLU A 33 9.44 -11.16 -12.31
N ALA A 34 9.88 -9.89 -12.37
CA ALA A 34 9.95 -9.02 -11.21
C ALA A 34 8.58 -8.74 -10.57
N VAL A 35 7.53 -8.56 -11.37
CA VAL A 35 6.16 -8.34 -10.87
C VAL A 35 5.58 -9.63 -10.30
N ALA A 36 5.81 -10.75 -10.97
CA ALA A 36 5.40 -12.07 -10.50
C ALA A 36 5.98 -12.39 -9.11
N LYS A 37 7.29 -12.15 -8.94
CA LYS A 37 7.98 -12.35 -7.64
C LYS A 37 7.40 -11.48 -6.52
N VAL A 38 7.09 -10.21 -6.81
CA VAL A 38 6.50 -9.31 -5.80
C VAL A 38 5.12 -9.80 -5.38
N ILE A 39 4.27 -10.21 -6.32
CA ILE A 39 2.93 -10.73 -6.03
C ILE A 39 3.01 -12.01 -5.18
N ASP A 40 3.91 -12.93 -5.53
CA ASP A 40 4.12 -14.18 -4.79
C ASP A 40 4.61 -13.90 -3.36
N GLN A 41 5.59 -13.02 -3.20
CA GLN A 41 6.13 -12.64 -1.89
C GLN A 41 5.09 -11.94 -1.00
N LEU A 42 4.22 -11.13 -1.57
CA LEU A 42 3.15 -10.45 -0.84
C LEU A 42 2.03 -11.41 -0.42
N SER A 43 1.95 -12.60 -0.99
CA SER A 43 0.85 -13.56 -0.72
C SER A 43 -0.52 -12.88 -0.80
N VAL A 44 -0.78 -12.23 -1.93
CA VAL A 44 -1.96 -11.40 -2.11
C VAL A 44 -3.23 -12.26 -2.10
N THR A 45 -4.26 -11.79 -1.42
CA THR A 45 -5.58 -12.43 -1.33
C THR A 45 -6.69 -11.44 -1.63
N GLY A 46 -7.92 -11.91 -1.81
CA GLY A 46 -9.08 -11.05 -2.09
C GLY A 46 -9.46 -11.04 -3.56
N THR A 47 -10.19 -10.02 -3.98
CA THR A 47 -10.78 -9.97 -5.32
C THR A 47 -10.51 -8.64 -6.00
N LEU A 48 -10.23 -8.70 -7.30
CA LEU A 48 -10.26 -7.54 -8.19
C LEU A 48 -11.53 -7.57 -9.04
N ARG A 49 -12.13 -6.41 -9.25
CA ARG A 49 -13.27 -6.20 -10.16
C ARG A 49 -12.92 -5.16 -11.22
N ASN A 50 -13.58 -5.30 -12.38
CA ASN A 50 -13.41 -4.37 -13.51
C ASN A 50 -11.92 -4.14 -13.83
N VAL A 51 -11.17 -5.23 -13.91
CA VAL A 51 -9.73 -5.20 -14.18
C VAL A 51 -9.50 -4.79 -15.63
N LEU A 52 -8.67 -3.81 -15.82
CA LEU A 52 -8.15 -3.37 -17.11
C LEU A 52 -6.62 -3.40 -17.02
N ALA A 53 -5.96 -4.03 -17.97
CA ALA A 53 -4.51 -3.99 -18.06
C ALA A 53 -4.08 -3.89 -19.54
N ASP A 54 -3.11 -3.02 -19.78
CA ASP A 54 -2.47 -2.88 -21.08
C ASP A 54 -1.00 -3.24 -20.96
N TYR A 55 -0.51 -4.08 -21.87
CA TYR A 55 0.90 -4.39 -22.00
C TYR A 55 1.43 -3.87 -23.34
N ARG A 56 2.51 -3.10 -23.28
CA ARG A 56 3.20 -2.48 -24.42
C ARG A 56 4.67 -2.88 -24.42
N PRO A 57 5.07 -3.95 -25.11
CA PRO A 57 6.43 -4.51 -25.05
C PRO A 57 7.51 -3.50 -25.45
N ASN A 58 7.19 -2.55 -26.33
CA ASN A 58 8.13 -1.56 -26.87
C ASN A 58 8.15 -0.23 -26.10
N ALA A 59 7.40 -0.10 -25.01
CA ALA A 59 7.43 1.09 -24.14
C ALA A 59 8.63 1.04 -23.17
N THR A 60 8.90 2.15 -22.48
CA THR A 60 9.86 2.19 -21.37
C THR A 60 9.42 1.27 -20.25
N ASP A 61 10.35 0.72 -19.46
CA ASP A 61 10.07 -0.31 -18.47
C ASP A 61 8.98 0.11 -17.47
N ASP A 62 8.95 1.37 -17.09
CA ASP A 62 7.96 1.98 -16.22
C ASP A 62 6.55 2.07 -16.85
N GLN A 63 6.46 2.14 -18.19
CA GLN A 63 5.21 2.30 -18.94
C GLN A 63 4.76 1.05 -19.70
N LYS A 64 5.51 -0.06 -19.59
CA LYS A 64 5.16 -1.32 -20.27
C LYS A 64 3.82 -1.87 -19.84
N ILE A 65 3.48 -1.71 -18.57
CA ILE A 65 2.22 -2.19 -18.00
C ILE A 65 1.47 -1.00 -17.41
N SER A 66 0.23 -0.78 -17.85
CA SER A 66 -0.71 0.10 -17.18
C SER A 66 -1.93 -0.68 -16.75
N PHE A 67 -2.51 -0.33 -15.60
CA PHE A 67 -3.60 -1.09 -15.00
C PHE A 67 -4.61 -0.19 -14.29
N ALA A 68 -5.84 -0.70 -14.17
CA ALA A 68 -6.88 -0.17 -13.30
C ALA A 68 -7.74 -1.32 -12.78
N ALA A 69 -8.14 -1.26 -11.51
CA ALA A 69 -9.02 -2.26 -10.90
C ALA A 69 -9.73 -1.71 -9.66
N ASN A 70 -10.89 -2.29 -9.37
CA ASN A 70 -11.55 -2.14 -8.08
C ASN A 70 -11.05 -3.25 -7.14
N LEU A 71 -10.53 -2.88 -5.98
CA LEU A 71 -10.10 -3.79 -4.93
C LEU A 71 -11.28 -4.15 -4.03
N GLN A 72 -11.47 -5.43 -3.71
CA GLN A 72 -12.46 -5.92 -2.76
C GLN A 72 -11.81 -6.83 -1.74
N GLN A 73 -11.72 -6.35 -0.50
CA GLN A 73 -11.16 -7.07 0.65
C GLN A 73 -9.77 -7.68 0.36
N VAL A 74 -8.95 -6.94 -0.37
CA VAL A 74 -7.60 -7.37 -0.69
C VAL A 74 -6.75 -7.39 0.58
N GLY A 75 -5.97 -8.44 0.74
CA GLY A 75 -4.99 -8.60 1.80
C GLY A 75 -3.62 -8.92 1.24
N PHE A 76 -2.56 -8.50 1.93
CA PHE A 76 -1.18 -8.83 1.61
C PHE A 76 -0.32 -8.87 2.86
N ASN A 77 0.76 -9.63 2.80
CA ASN A 77 1.71 -9.79 3.90
C ASN A 77 2.82 -8.75 3.82
N ALA A 78 3.44 -8.46 4.97
CA ALA A 78 4.64 -7.64 5.03
C ALA A 78 5.80 -8.30 4.28
N THR A 79 6.53 -7.51 3.49
CA THR A 79 7.74 -7.97 2.81
C THR A 79 8.67 -6.79 2.52
N HIS A 80 9.97 -6.97 2.69
CA HIS A 80 11.02 -6.00 2.32
C HIS A 80 10.73 -4.54 2.75
N GLY A 81 10.21 -4.36 3.98
CA GLY A 81 9.86 -3.04 4.51
C GLY A 81 8.48 -2.51 4.10
N ALA A 82 7.75 -3.22 3.23
CA ALA A 82 6.35 -2.92 2.99
C ALA A 82 5.48 -3.46 4.13
N PRO A 83 4.45 -2.72 4.58
CA PRO A 83 3.53 -3.18 5.62
C PRO A 83 2.65 -4.33 5.15
N ALA A 84 2.06 -5.08 6.11
CA ALA A 84 0.92 -5.95 5.80
C ALA A 84 -0.40 -5.18 5.93
N ALA A 85 -1.38 -5.55 5.11
CA ALA A 85 -2.73 -5.01 5.25
C ALA A 85 -3.80 -6.09 4.98
N ARG A 86 -5.01 -5.85 5.51
CA ARG A 86 -6.20 -6.69 5.29
C ARG A 86 -7.41 -5.80 5.04
N ASN A 87 -8.38 -6.36 4.33
CA ASN A 87 -9.63 -5.70 3.98
C ASN A 87 -9.43 -4.38 3.21
N VAL A 88 -8.42 -4.34 2.35
CA VAL A 88 -8.17 -3.22 1.45
C VAL A 88 -9.22 -3.23 0.36
N SER A 89 -10.06 -2.18 0.33
CA SER A 89 -11.07 -1.97 -0.71
C SER A 89 -10.93 -0.56 -1.27
N GLY A 90 -11.22 -0.40 -2.57
CA GLY A 90 -11.07 0.89 -3.23
C GLY A 90 -10.73 0.77 -4.71
N LEU A 91 -10.08 1.78 -5.25
CA LEU A 91 -9.69 1.88 -6.66
C LEU A 91 -8.17 2.02 -6.77
N ILE A 92 -7.55 1.19 -7.59
CA ILE A 92 -6.14 1.32 -7.94
C ILE A 92 -6.01 1.57 -9.46
N SER A 93 -5.11 2.47 -9.85
CA SER A 93 -4.78 2.69 -11.25
C SER A 93 -3.38 3.28 -11.40
N GLY A 94 -2.74 3.00 -12.52
CA GLY A 94 -1.42 3.54 -12.84
C GLY A 94 -0.61 2.66 -13.78
N ASP A 95 0.68 2.85 -13.71
CA ASP A 95 1.72 2.04 -14.33
C ASP A 95 2.80 1.71 -13.28
N LEU A 96 3.91 1.10 -13.69
CA LEU A 96 4.99 0.77 -12.75
C LEU A 96 5.73 2.01 -12.25
N GLY A 97 5.76 3.09 -13.06
CA GLY A 97 6.43 4.35 -12.70
C GLY A 97 5.58 5.28 -11.85
N LYS A 98 4.25 5.21 -11.94
CA LYS A 98 3.34 6.09 -11.20
C LYS A 98 1.94 5.53 -11.10
N GLY A 99 1.22 5.93 -10.08
CA GLY A 99 -0.19 5.57 -9.94
C GLY A 99 -0.80 6.09 -8.66
N GLU A 100 -2.04 5.67 -8.44
CA GLU A 100 -2.79 6.02 -7.26
C GLU A 100 -3.64 4.86 -6.74
N LEU A 101 -3.83 4.84 -5.43
CA LEU A 101 -4.78 4.01 -4.72
C LEU A 101 -5.73 4.91 -3.93
N ARG A 102 -7.01 4.82 -4.23
CA ARG A 102 -8.09 5.43 -3.44
C ARG A 102 -8.68 4.37 -2.53
N LEU A 103 -8.35 4.44 -1.27
CA LEU A 103 -8.81 3.52 -0.24
C LEU A 103 -10.20 3.95 0.26
N ASP A 104 -11.12 3.01 0.32
CA ASP A 104 -12.42 3.11 0.99
C ASP A 104 -12.76 1.74 1.59
N SER A 105 -12.29 1.52 2.80
CA SER A 105 -12.30 0.21 3.45
C SER A 105 -13.08 0.24 4.75
N LYS A 106 -13.77 -0.87 5.04
CA LYS A 106 -14.33 -1.20 6.35
C LYS A 106 -13.50 -2.31 6.98
N ASP A 107 -13.46 -2.34 8.31
CA ASP A 107 -12.72 -3.34 9.10
C ASP A 107 -11.25 -3.46 8.63
N PHE A 108 -10.66 -2.30 8.30
CA PHE A 108 -9.32 -2.19 7.76
C PHE A 108 -8.27 -2.57 8.81
N VAL A 109 -7.29 -3.37 8.40
CA VAL A 109 -6.16 -3.75 9.25
C VAL A 109 -4.86 -3.34 8.60
N LEU A 110 -3.98 -2.70 9.36
CA LEU A 110 -2.62 -2.32 8.95
C LEU A 110 -1.62 -2.85 9.97
N HIS A 111 -0.56 -3.49 9.51
CA HIS A 111 0.55 -3.94 10.35
C HIS A 111 1.87 -3.42 9.81
N LEU A 112 2.50 -2.56 10.58
CA LEU A 112 3.79 -1.93 10.29
C LEU A 112 4.91 -2.69 11.03
N ASP A 113 5.08 -3.98 10.70
CA ASP A 113 6.15 -4.82 11.23
C ASP A 113 7.51 -4.40 10.61
N PRO A 114 8.62 -4.32 11.39
CA PRO A 114 8.76 -4.60 12.83
C PRO A 114 8.58 -3.35 13.74
N ILE A 115 8.06 -2.24 13.24
CA ILE A 115 7.97 -0.99 14.01
C ILE A 115 6.97 -1.13 15.15
N PHE A 116 5.85 -1.83 14.91
CA PHE A 116 4.80 -2.08 15.89
C PHE A 116 4.53 -3.58 16.01
N ASP A 117 4.49 -4.09 17.24
CA ASP A 117 4.29 -5.53 17.52
C ASP A 117 2.92 -6.06 17.08
N LYS A 118 1.91 -5.19 17.06
CA LYS A 118 0.52 -5.59 16.81
C LYS A 118 -0.07 -4.84 15.63
N PRO A 119 -0.93 -5.49 14.85
CA PRO A 119 -1.67 -4.82 13.79
C PRO A 119 -2.66 -3.80 14.37
N TRP A 120 -2.85 -2.73 13.64
CA TRP A 120 -3.85 -1.71 13.91
C TRP A 120 -5.15 -2.05 13.19
N GLN A 121 -6.25 -1.99 13.92
CA GLN A 121 -7.59 -2.27 13.40
C GLN A 121 -8.42 -0.99 13.43
N TYR A 122 -9.13 -0.73 12.33
CA TYR A 122 -9.97 0.43 12.15
C TYR A 122 -11.32 0.03 11.58
N LEU A 123 -12.40 0.62 12.09
CA LEU A 123 -13.75 0.41 11.60
C LEU A 123 -13.91 0.91 10.16
N GLN A 124 -13.25 2.02 9.85
CA GLN A 124 -13.28 2.62 8.51
C GLN A 124 -11.94 3.28 8.19
N ALA A 125 -11.52 3.19 6.94
CA ALA A 125 -10.34 3.85 6.43
C ALA A 125 -10.61 4.43 5.04
N ASN A 126 -10.33 5.73 4.87
CA ASN A 126 -10.37 6.45 3.60
C ASN A 126 -9.02 7.14 3.38
N ALA A 127 -8.42 6.94 2.24
CA ALA A 127 -7.14 7.56 1.91
C ALA A 127 -6.96 7.71 0.40
N LEU A 128 -6.09 8.62 0.02
CA LEU A 128 -5.52 8.68 -1.32
C LEU A 128 -4.00 8.50 -1.18
N LEU A 129 -3.48 7.45 -1.80
CA LEU A 129 -2.04 7.23 -1.93
C LEU A 129 -1.64 7.42 -3.39
N LYS A 130 -0.52 8.08 -3.61
CA LYS A 130 0.08 8.25 -4.94
C LYS A 130 1.54 7.85 -4.88
N TRP A 131 1.98 7.09 -5.87
CA TRP A 131 3.39 6.73 -5.99
C TRP A 131 3.99 7.24 -7.28
N THR A 132 5.28 7.51 -7.22
CA THR A 132 6.13 7.72 -8.39
C THR A 132 7.44 6.96 -8.18
N LEU A 133 7.86 6.25 -9.20
CA LEU A 133 9.13 5.54 -9.25
C LEU A 133 9.89 6.06 -10.47
N ASP A 134 11.06 6.61 -10.24
CA ASP A 134 12.00 7.00 -11.28
C ASP A 134 13.36 6.32 -11.05
N LYS A 135 14.36 6.66 -11.87
CA LYS A 135 15.69 6.05 -11.78
C LYS A 135 16.43 6.35 -10.48
N ASN A 136 16.03 7.41 -9.78
CA ASN A 136 16.75 7.94 -8.61
C ASN A 136 16.01 7.69 -7.31
N SER A 137 14.67 7.61 -7.34
CA SER A 137 13.87 7.54 -6.13
C SER A 137 12.51 6.87 -6.31
N PHE A 138 12.02 6.29 -5.22
CA PHE A 138 10.61 5.96 -5.03
C PHE A 138 9.98 7.00 -4.10
N THR A 139 8.90 7.63 -4.52
CA THR A 139 8.15 8.58 -3.70
C THR A 139 6.73 8.08 -3.50
N LEU A 140 6.27 8.04 -2.26
CA LEU A 140 4.91 7.73 -1.86
C LEU A 140 4.31 8.92 -1.11
N ILE A 141 3.17 9.42 -1.57
CA ILE A 141 2.47 10.55 -0.98
C ILE A 141 1.06 10.13 -0.60
N ALA A 142 0.63 10.43 0.61
CA ALA A 142 -0.76 10.40 1.01
C ALA A 142 -1.21 11.82 1.39
N PRO A 143 -1.86 12.55 0.47
CA PRO A 143 -2.32 13.91 0.76
C PRO A 143 -3.43 13.95 1.80
N TYR A 144 -4.11 12.86 2.02
CA TYR A 144 -5.01 12.65 3.16
C TYR A 144 -5.15 11.17 3.49
N ILE A 145 -5.27 10.90 4.78
CA ILE A 145 -5.70 9.65 5.39
C ILE A 145 -6.73 10.01 6.44
N LYS A 146 -7.85 9.32 6.47
CA LYS A 146 -8.88 9.43 7.50
C LYS A 146 -9.25 8.04 7.95
N VAL A 147 -9.06 7.76 9.23
CA VAL A 147 -9.46 6.48 9.81
C VAL A 147 -10.33 6.71 11.04
N LEU A 148 -11.29 5.82 11.23
CA LEU A 148 -12.15 5.74 12.39
C LEU A 148 -11.81 4.44 13.13
N GLY A 149 -11.32 4.56 14.33
CA GLY A 149 -11.04 3.45 15.25
C GLY A 149 -11.86 3.57 16.54
N GLU A 150 -11.69 2.61 17.42
CA GLU A 150 -12.23 2.69 18.78
C GLU A 150 -11.60 3.83 19.60
N GLU A 151 -10.35 4.18 19.26
CA GLU A 151 -9.58 5.26 19.85
C GLU A 151 -10.01 6.67 19.43
N GLY A 152 -10.88 6.78 18.43
CA GLY A 152 -11.31 8.07 17.90
C GLY A 152 -11.11 8.20 16.38
N LYS A 153 -11.13 9.45 15.90
CA LYS A 153 -10.93 9.81 14.49
C LYS A 153 -9.51 10.30 14.28
N ILE A 154 -8.78 9.64 13.39
CA ILE A 154 -7.42 10.02 13.01
C ILE A 154 -7.44 10.62 11.60
N ALA A 155 -6.82 11.76 11.45
CA ALA A 155 -6.52 12.36 10.15
C ALA A 155 -5.00 12.50 10.02
N ALA A 156 -4.48 12.09 8.86
CA ALA A 156 -3.05 12.16 8.59
C ALA A 156 -2.76 12.52 7.14
N ASP A 157 -1.58 12.99 6.90
CA ASP A 157 -0.95 13.10 5.58
C ASP A 157 0.54 12.74 5.70
N PHE A 158 1.13 12.21 4.63
CA PHE A 158 2.56 11.93 4.62
C PHE A 158 3.18 12.04 3.22
N LEU A 159 4.48 12.23 3.21
CA LEU A 159 5.37 12.05 2.08
C LEU A 159 6.55 11.21 2.52
N ILE A 160 6.83 10.14 1.78
CA ILE A 160 8.02 9.30 1.94
C ILE A 160 8.77 9.32 0.61
N ARG A 161 10.08 9.55 0.66
CA ARG A 161 10.98 9.42 -0.49
C ARG A 161 12.15 8.54 -0.11
N ILE A 162 12.33 7.45 -0.85
CA ILE A 162 13.42 6.50 -0.71
C ILE A 162 14.33 6.67 -1.92
N HIS A 163 15.60 6.92 -1.69
CA HIS A 163 16.59 7.08 -2.75
C HIS A 163 17.16 5.72 -3.18
N MET A 164 17.32 5.50 -4.49
CA MET A 164 17.96 4.29 -5.02
C MET A 164 19.47 4.30 -4.75
N ASP A 165 20.06 5.48 -4.64
CA ASP A 165 21.44 5.68 -4.21
C ASP A 165 21.47 5.79 -2.67
N HIS A 166 21.94 4.73 -2.01
CA HIS A 166 22.05 4.66 -0.56
C HIS A 166 23.05 5.65 0.07
N SER A 167 23.76 6.45 -0.74
CA SER A 167 24.56 7.58 -0.25
C SER A 167 23.72 8.81 0.07
N GLN A 168 22.48 8.85 -0.41
CA GLN A 168 21.51 9.91 -0.12
C GLN A 168 20.58 9.48 1.02
N GLU A 169 20.26 10.42 1.91
CA GLU A 169 19.34 10.15 3.01
C GLU A 169 17.91 10.08 2.52
N ASP A 170 17.18 9.07 3.00
CA ASP A 170 15.75 8.96 2.78
C ASP A 170 15.00 10.09 3.52
N TYR A 171 13.87 10.48 2.98
CA TYR A 171 13.07 11.58 3.54
C TYR A 171 11.67 11.12 3.91
N MET A 172 11.19 11.54 5.06
CA MET A 172 9.80 11.35 5.50
C MET A 172 9.26 12.62 6.15
N ASP A 173 8.08 13.06 5.71
CA ASP A 173 7.24 14.05 6.39
C ASP A 173 5.91 13.38 6.74
N LEU A 174 5.52 13.44 8.01
CA LEU A 174 4.30 12.82 8.52
C LEU A 174 3.59 13.80 9.46
N ARG A 175 2.31 14.05 9.20
CA ARG A 175 1.42 14.79 10.09
C ARG A 175 0.26 13.93 10.51
N VAL A 176 -0.04 13.93 11.80
CA VAL A 176 -1.13 13.14 12.38
C VAL A 176 -1.91 13.99 13.36
N GLY A 177 -3.22 13.99 13.22
CA GLY A 177 -4.15 14.60 14.16
C GLY A 177 -5.15 13.57 14.67
N LEU A 178 -5.47 13.62 15.96
CA LEU A 178 -6.48 12.79 16.62
C LEU A 178 -7.60 13.69 17.14
N THR A 179 -8.84 13.32 16.82
CA THR A 179 -10.06 14.01 17.31
C THR A 179 -10.94 12.99 18.02
N ASP A 180 -11.59 13.42 19.10
CA ASP A 180 -12.39 12.56 19.97
C ASP A 180 -11.58 11.38 20.52
N GLY A 181 -10.28 11.62 20.81
CA GLY A 181 -9.32 10.59 21.15
C GLY A 181 -9.49 10.02 22.56
N ASP A 182 -9.29 8.71 22.69
CA ASP A 182 -9.25 8.02 23.98
C ASP A 182 -7.80 7.61 24.32
N GLY A 183 -7.24 8.25 25.36
CA GLY A 183 -5.85 8.02 25.79
C GLY A 183 -5.54 6.57 26.19
N ARG A 184 -6.57 5.76 26.52
CA ARG A 184 -6.39 4.34 26.84
C ARG A 184 -5.78 3.53 25.68
N PHE A 185 -5.91 4.02 24.45
CA PHE A 185 -5.35 3.37 23.26
C PHE A 185 -3.91 3.78 22.94
N THR A 186 -3.31 4.71 23.70
CA THR A 186 -1.90 5.12 23.49
C THR A 186 -0.92 3.95 23.37
N PRO A 187 -1.01 2.87 24.17
CA PRO A 187 -0.09 1.73 24.05
C PRO A 187 -0.11 1.05 22.68
N LYS A 188 -1.19 1.18 21.90
CA LYS A 188 -1.33 0.67 20.54
C LYS A 188 -0.32 1.33 19.57
N TYR A 189 0.04 2.59 19.83
CA TYR A 189 0.87 3.42 18.97
C TYR A 189 2.30 3.62 19.50
N LEU A 190 2.71 2.86 20.50
CA LEU A 190 4.09 2.89 20.97
C LEU A 190 4.95 1.94 20.12
N PRO A 191 5.99 2.47 19.42
CA PRO A 191 6.89 1.62 18.65
C PRO A 191 7.64 0.62 19.53
N ALA A 192 7.85 -0.58 19.00
CA ALA A 192 8.61 -1.65 19.68
C ALA A 192 10.09 -1.29 19.95
N VAL A 193 10.61 -0.32 19.20
CA VAL A 193 12.01 0.16 19.31
C VAL A 193 12.23 1.15 20.47
N LEU A 194 11.19 1.57 21.18
CA LEU A 194 11.34 2.45 22.34
C LEU A 194 12.03 1.72 23.49
N SER A 195 12.85 2.47 24.25
CA SER A 195 13.45 1.90 25.47
C SER A 195 12.33 1.49 26.45
N PRO A 196 12.58 0.44 27.29
CA PRO A 196 11.61 -0.01 28.29
C PRO A 196 11.18 1.13 29.23
N GLU A 197 12.12 1.99 29.65
CA GLU A 197 11.86 3.11 30.57
C GLU A 197 10.95 4.14 29.92
N LEU A 198 11.17 4.49 28.65
CA LEU A 198 10.33 5.44 27.93
C LEU A 198 8.94 4.88 27.66
N SER A 199 8.85 3.59 27.31
CA SER A 199 7.57 2.90 27.11
C SER A 199 6.74 2.86 28.38
N GLU A 200 7.36 2.55 29.53
CA GLU A 200 6.68 2.53 30.82
C GLU A 200 6.24 3.94 31.25
N TRP A 201 7.11 4.94 31.05
CA TRP A 201 6.75 6.32 31.33
C TRP A 201 5.54 6.79 30.49
N LEU A 202 5.54 6.51 29.18
CA LEU A 202 4.41 6.86 28.29
C LEU A 202 3.11 6.17 28.72
N ARG A 203 3.16 4.89 29.08
CA ARG A 203 1.99 4.13 29.56
C ARG A 203 1.41 4.72 30.85
N THR A 204 2.26 5.15 31.77
CA THR A 204 1.84 5.69 33.07
C THR A 204 1.42 7.15 33.02
N ALA A 205 2.07 7.97 32.19
CA ALA A 205 1.79 9.39 32.07
C ALA A 205 0.42 9.68 31.41
N ILE A 206 0.00 8.83 30.48
CA ILE A 206 -1.20 9.06 29.66
C ILE A 206 -2.48 8.45 30.27
N LEU A 207 -2.36 7.53 31.22
CA LEU A 207 -3.51 6.97 31.95
C LEU A 207 -4.26 7.98 32.83
N LYS A 208 -3.74 9.19 32.99
CA LYS A 208 -4.31 10.25 33.86
C LYS A 208 -4.61 11.56 33.12
N GLY A 209 -4.59 11.53 31.80
CA GLY A 209 -4.90 12.68 30.94
C GLY A 209 -6.37 12.78 30.58
#